data_84bf20c758e7e16efe2692d28f18e4ba
#
_entry.id   84bf20c758e7e16efe2692d28f18e4ba
#
_cell.length_a   1.000
_cell.length_b   1.000
_cell.length_c   1.000
_cell.angle_alpha   90.00
_cell.angle_beta   90.00
_cell.angle_gamma   90.00
#
_symmetry.space_group_name_H-M   'P 1'
#
loop_
_entity.id
_entity.type
_entity.pdbx_description
1 polymer ?
#
loop_
_entity_poly.entity_id
_entity_poly.type
_entity_poly.pdbx_seq_one_letter_code
_entity_poly.pdbx_strand_id
1 'polypeptide(L)'
;MDKQEFINYINEELGLYLDETSPAYPYIGELYEALLPYEEELKAGTYRLLSSDNYEACYDDFSNKIADIDAPHWFDITVYRAPQSYKYYIEFSDEFSSDAYFAQSILFNTEEEALDWARKIEFIRFKVYSVYLMKVPVNKEGDIDGDILQFKKLN
;
A
#
# COMPACT_ATOMS: atom_id res chain seq x y z
N MET A 1 -21.95 0.36 -10.79
CA MET A 1 -21.80 -1.11 -10.65
C MET A 1 -23.12 -1.73 -10.24
N ASP A 2 -23.48 -2.89 -10.80
CA ASP A 2 -24.55 -3.67 -10.23
C ASP A 2 -24.10 -4.37 -8.94
N LYS A 3 -25.04 -5.05 -8.26
CA LYS A 3 -24.75 -5.67 -6.98
C LYS A 3 -23.68 -6.76 -7.10
N GLN A 4 -23.71 -7.56 -8.15
CA GLN A 4 -22.75 -8.65 -8.33
C GLN A 4 -21.34 -8.12 -8.66
N GLU A 5 -21.26 -7.12 -9.50
CA GLU A 5 -19.99 -6.44 -9.80
C GLU A 5 -19.38 -5.83 -8.52
N PHE A 6 -20.22 -5.23 -7.70
CA PHE A 6 -19.79 -4.64 -6.42
C PHE A 6 -19.27 -5.70 -5.46
N ILE A 7 -19.96 -6.82 -5.32
CA ILE A 7 -19.49 -7.93 -4.46
C ILE A 7 -18.16 -8.47 -4.97
N ASN A 8 -18.00 -8.63 -6.29
CA ASN A 8 -16.73 -9.08 -6.86
C ASN A 8 -15.60 -8.08 -6.57
N TYR A 9 -15.89 -6.79 -6.73
CA TYR A 9 -14.94 -5.73 -6.43
C TYR A 9 -14.49 -5.76 -4.96
N ILE A 10 -15.43 -5.87 -4.02
CA ILE A 10 -15.13 -5.93 -2.59
C ILE A 10 -14.29 -7.18 -2.27
N ASN A 11 -14.62 -8.32 -2.85
CA ASN A 11 -13.86 -9.56 -2.64
C ASN A 11 -12.41 -9.43 -3.10
N GLU A 12 -12.19 -8.80 -4.23
CA GLU A 12 -10.85 -8.57 -4.76
C GLU A 12 -10.06 -7.55 -3.93
N GLU A 13 -10.67 -6.39 -3.66
CA GLU A 13 -9.97 -5.30 -2.95
C GLU A 13 -9.66 -5.62 -1.49
N LEU A 14 -10.58 -6.25 -0.80
CA LEU A 14 -10.45 -6.50 0.64
C LEU A 14 -10.03 -7.94 0.98
N GLY A 15 -9.84 -8.78 -0.03
CA GLY A 15 -9.46 -10.18 0.19
C GLY A 15 -10.54 -11.01 0.88
N LEU A 16 -11.80 -10.64 0.69
CA LEU A 16 -12.94 -11.33 1.29
C LEU A 16 -13.47 -12.38 0.34
N TYR A 17 -14.18 -13.37 0.90
CA TYR A 17 -14.87 -14.42 0.13
C TYR A 17 -16.36 -14.36 0.42
N LEU A 18 -16.96 -13.18 0.15
CA LEU A 18 -18.39 -12.98 0.39
C LEU A 18 -19.25 -13.67 -0.63
N ASP A 19 -20.21 -14.45 -0.15
CA ASP A 19 -21.28 -15.04 -0.92
C ASP A 19 -22.58 -14.95 -0.12
N GLU A 20 -23.67 -15.52 -0.64
CA GLU A 20 -24.98 -15.47 0.01
C GLU A 20 -25.01 -16.13 1.39
N THR A 21 -24.04 -17.01 1.68
CA THR A 21 -23.94 -17.71 2.98
C THR A 21 -23.10 -16.95 4.00
N SER A 22 -22.40 -15.91 3.58
CA SER A 22 -21.52 -15.12 4.46
C SER A 22 -22.32 -14.27 5.43
N PRO A 23 -21.90 -14.21 6.73
CA PRO A 23 -22.61 -13.38 7.72
C PRO A 23 -22.70 -11.89 7.36
N ALA A 24 -21.72 -11.37 6.63
CA ALA A 24 -21.67 -9.98 6.21
C ALA A 24 -22.52 -9.67 4.96
N TYR A 25 -22.96 -10.70 4.25
CA TYR A 25 -23.69 -10.53 3.00
C TYR A 25 -24.96 -9.66 3.11
N PRO A 26 -25.79 -9.80 4.16
CA PRO A 26 -26.98 -8.96 4.33
C PRO A 26 -26.69 -7.46 4.45
N TYR A 27 -25.48 -7.11 4.86
CA TYR A 27 -25.06 -5.72 5.13
C TYR A 27 -24.31 -5.07 3.97
N ILE A 28 -24.18 -5.76 2.85
CA ILE A 28 -23.37 -5.26 1.72
C ILE A 28 -23.97 -3.97 1.13
N GLY A 29 -25.29 -3.81 1.23
CA GLY A 29 -25.98 -2.60 0.80
C GLY A 29 -25.55 -1.35 1.57
N GLU A 30 -25.24 -1.48 2.86
CA GLU A 30 -24.73 -0.37 3.67
C GLU A 30 -23.38 0.11 3.16
N LEU A 31 -22.48 -0.82 2.88
CA LEU A 31 -21.17 -0.51 2.34
C LEU A 31 -21.28 0.10 0.94
N TYR A 32 -22.14 -0.47 0.11
CA TYR A 32 -22.37 0.05 -1.23
C TYR A 32 -22.83 1.51 -1.21
N GLU A 33 -23.82 1.83 -0.38
CA GLU A 33 -24.31 3.21 -0.23
C GLU A 33 -23.23 4.16 0.28
N ALA A 34 -22.43 3.70 1.25
CA ALA A 34 -21.34 4.52 1.79
C ALA A 34 -20.25 4.80 0.75
N LEU A 35 -20.07 3.92 -0.23
CA LEU A 35 -19.06 4.04 -1.29
C LEU A 35 -19.56 4.76 -2.55
N LEU A 36 -20.85 4.99 -2.69
CA LEU A 36 -21.42 5.66 -3.88
C LEU A 36 -20.73 6.99 -4.23
N PRO A 37 -20.37 7.87 -3.26
CA PRO A 37 -19.67 9.10 -3.59
C PRO A 37 -18.32 8.92 -4.27
N TYR A 38 -17.73 7.74 -4.16
CA TYR A 38 -16.38 7.43 -4.66
C TYR A 38 -16.39 6.42 -5.81
N GLU A 39 -17.58 6.06 -6.30
CA GLU A 39 -17.74 4.96 -7.27
C GLU A 39 -16.91 5.15 -8.53
N GLU A 40 -16.91 6.33 -9.13
CA GLU A 40 -16.19 6.60 -10.37
C GLU A 40 -14.68 6.39 -10.21
N GLU A 41 -14.12 6.94 -9.13
CA GLU A 41 -12.69 6.85 -8.84
C GLU A 41 -12.28 5.43 -8.46
N LEU A 42 -13.15 4.70 -7.77
CA LEU A 42 -12.91 3.29 -7.45
C LEU A 42 -12.91 2.42 -8.71
N LYS A 43 -13.85 2.64 -9.62
CA LYS A 43 -13.87 1.95 -10.91
C LYS A 43 -12.66 2.25 -11.76
N ALA A 44 -12.20 3.49 -11.74
CA ALA A 44 -11.03 3.92 -12.50
C ALA A 44 -9.71 3.44 -11.89
N GLY A 45 -9.71 2.94 -10.65
CA GLY A 45 -8.50 2.57 -9.94
C GLY A 45 -7.71 3.75 -9.38
N THR A 46 -8.26 4.96 -9.45
CA THR A 46 -7.66 6.17 -8.86
C THR A 46 -7.76 6.12 -7.34
N TYR A 47 -8.87 5.62 -6.83
CA TYR A 47 -9.06 5.33 -5.42
C TYR A 47 -9.11 3.82 -5.21
N ARG A 48 -8.71 3.39 -4.03
CA ARG A 48 -8.74 1.99 -3.62
C ARG A 48 -9.28 1.88 -2.20
N LEU A 49 -9.63 0.67 -1.81
CA LEU A 49 -10.10 0.36 -0.46
C LEU A 49 -9.01 -0.34 0.34
N LEU A 50 -8.91 0.06 1.60
CA LEU A 50 -7.99 -0.52 2.57
C LEU A 50 -8.78 -0.96 3.80
N SER A 51 -8.48 -2.12 4.33
CA SER A 51 -9.02 -2.60 5.61
C SER A 51 -7.90 -3.15 6.47
N SER A 52 -8.19 -3.45 7.73
CA SER A 52 -7.22 -4.07 8.63
C SER A 52 -6.72 -5.42 8.12
N ASP A 53 -7.51 -6.12 7.32
CA ASP A 53 -7.17 -7.44 6.79
C ASP A 53 -6.25 -7.38 5.56
N ASN A 54 -6.30 -6.30 4.79
CA ASN A 54 -5.43 -6.10 3.64
C ASN A 54 -4.45 -4.93 3.83
N TYR A 55 -4.30 -4.50 5.07
CA TYR A 55 -3.44 -3.38 5.42
C TYR A 55 -1.97 -3.74 5.20
N GLU A 56 -1.35 -3.09 4.23
CA GLU A 56 0.10 -3.00 4.18
C GLU A 56 0.48 -1.82 5.07
N ALA A 57 1.25 -2.10 6.13
CA ALA A 57 1.63 -1.12 7.16
C ALA A 57 2.19 0.20 6.61
N CYS A 58 2.49 0.20 5.38
CA CYS A 58 3.06 1.23 4.58
C CYS A 58 2.08 2.26 4.02
N TYR A 59 0.80 2.02 4.12
CA TYR A 59 -0.21 2.95 3.61
C TYR A 59 -0.86 3.80 4.70
N ASP A 60 -0.25 3.83 5.87
CA ASP A 60 -0.67 4.72 6.94
C ASP A 60 -0.26 6.16 6.63
N ASP A 61 -0.51 6.57 5.41
CA ASP A 61 -0.18 7.89 4.90
C ASP A 61 -1.46 8.74 4.86
N PHE A 62 -1.55 9.65 5.80
CA PHE A 62 -2.67 10.57 5.89
C PHE A 62 -2.87 11.43 4.65
N SER A 63 -1.81 11.67 3.86
CA SER A 63 -1.91 12.48 2.65
C SER A 63 -2.67 11.77 1.53
N ASN A 64 -2.69 10.45 1.52
CA ASN A 64 -3.41 9.64 0.54
C ASN A 64 -4.81 9.23 0.99
N LYS A 65 -5.12 9.40 2.24
CA LYS A 65 -6.44 9.10 2.79
C LYS A 65 -7.49 10.07 2.24
N ILE A 66 -8.53 9.53 1.66
CA ILE A 66 -9.66 10.31 1.16
C ILE A 66 -10.78 10.34 2.22
N ALA A 67 -11.18 9.19 2.74
CA ALA A 67 -12.23 9.11 3.75
C ALA A 67 -12.22 7.78 4.48
N ASP A 68 -12.63 7.81 5.75
CA ASP A 68 -13.03 6.60 6.46
C ASP A 68 -14.50 6.32 6.15
N ILE A 69 -14.84 5.04 5.94
CA ILE A 69 -16.18 4.63 5.59
C ILE A 69 -17.02 4.47 6.86
N ASP A 70 -18.14 5.16 6.91
CA ASP A 70 -19.11 5.07 7.98
C ASP A 70 -20.24 4.12 7.56
N ALA A 71 -20.02 2.84 7.79
CA ALA A 71 -21.00 1.79 7.57
C ALA A 71 -21.07 0.90 8.80
N PRO A 72 -22.23 0.83 9.50
CA PRO A 72 -22.31 0.27 10.86
C PRO A 72 -21.81 -1.17 11.05
N HIS A 73 -21.87 -1.99 10.02
CA HIS A 73 -21.44 -3.39 10.07
C HIS A 73 -20.09 -3.63 9.40
N TRP A 74 -19.40 -2.56 8.99
CA TRP A 74 -18.12 -2.63 8.30
C TRP A 74 -17.12 -1.71 9.00
N PHE A 75 -16.08 -2.31 9.57
CA PHE A 75 -15.09 -1.57 10.36
C PHE A 75 -13.78 -1.45 9.56
N ASP A 76 -13.03 -0.40 9.89
CA ASP A 76 -11.66 -0.17 9.40
C ASP A 76 -11.53 -0.13 7.87
N ILE A 77 -12.57 0.33 7.18
CA ILE A 77 -12.50 0.52 5.74
C ILE A 77 -12.22 1.99 5.44
N THR A 78 -11.17 2.21 4.67
CA THR A 78 -10.72 3.54 4.27
C THR A 78 -10.63 3.61 2.76
N VAL A 79 -11.10 4.71 2.19
CA VAL A 79 -10.84 5.06 0.80
C VAL A 79 -9.56 5.87 0.75
N TYR A 80 -8.60 5.45 -0.06
CA TYR A 80 -7.35 6.15 -0.24
C TYR A 80 -7.03 6.34 -1.73
N ARG A 81 -6.20 7.35 -2.01
CA ARG A 81 -5.73 7.62 -3.37
C ARG A 81 -4.60 6.66 -3.70
N ALA A 82 -4.78 5.85 -4.76
CA ALA A 82 -3.76 4.93 -5.21
C ALA A 82 -2.56 5.71 -5.78
N PRO A 83 -1.32 5.33 -5.43
CA PRO A 83 -0.15 5.89 -6.08
C PRO A 83 -0.16 5.59 -7.58
N GLN A 84 0.34 6.52 -8.39
CA GLN A 84 0.41 6.35 -9.84
C GLN A 84 1.46 5.30 -10.22
N SER A 85 2.57 5.29 -9.50
CA SER A 85 3.64 4.33 -9.68
C SER A 85 4.55 4.34 -8.44
N TYR A 86 5.60 3.53 -8.48
CA TYR A 86 6.58 3.47 -7.41
C TYR A 86 7.99 3.63 -7.96
N LYS A 87 8.88 4.19 -7.13
CA LYS A 87 10.33 4.09 -7.30
C LYS A 87 10.91 3.33 -6.12
N TYR A 88 12.14 2.92 -6.24
CA TYR A 88 12.81 2.07 -5.26
C TYR A 88 14.18 2.63 -4.93
N TYR A 89 14.61 2.41 -3.68
CA TYR A 89 15.98 2.71 -3.29
C TYR A 89 16.43 1.74 -2.20
N ILE A 90 17.72 1.72 -1.94
CA ILE A 90 18.33 0.89 -0.91
C ILE A 90 18.70 1.79 0.27
N GLU A 91 18.30 1.38 1.47
CA GLU A 91 18.63 2.06 2.71
C GLU A 91 19.46 1.17 3.60
N PHE A 92 20.52 1.74 4.14
CA PHE A 92 21.40 1.09 5.12
C PHE A 92 21.15 1.69 6.49
N SER A 93 20.91 0.85 7.48
CA SER A 93 20.74 1.30 8.86
C SER A 93 21.57 0.45 9.82
N ASP A 94 22.04 1.08 10.90
CA ASP A 94 22.75 0.40 11.97
C ASP A 94 21.75 -0.17 12.98
N GLU A 95 21.74 -1.48 13.14
CA GLU A 95 20.85 -2.16 14.08
C GLU A 95 21.18 -1.83 15.55
N PHE A 96 22.41 -1.36 15.81
CA PHE A 96 22.89 -1.10 17.16
C PHE A 96 22.78 0.36 17.59
N SER A 97 22.32 1.23 16.71
CA SER A 97 22.15 2.65 16.98
C SER A 97 20.68 3.05 16.88
N SER A 98 20.22 3.86 17.85
CA SER A 98 18.89 4.45 17.77
C SER A 98 18.78 5.53 16.69
N ASP A 99 19.91 6.06 16.20
CA ASP A 99 20.00 7.00 15.09
C ASP A 99 20.26 6.23 13.80
N ALA A 100 19.42 5.31 13.50
CA ALA A 100 19.60 4.16 12.62
C ALA A 100 19.86 4.45 11.14
N TYR A 101 20.01 5.68 10.73
CA TYR A 101 20.13 6.03 9.33
C TYR A 101 21.59 6.34 8.97
N PHE A 102 22.13 5.61 7.99
CA PHE A 102 23.49 5.82 7.51
C PHE A 102 23.59 6.36 6.10
N ALA A 103 22.94 5.69 5.17
CA ALA A 103 23.08 6.02 3.77
C ALA A 103 21.89 5.46 2.98
N GLN A 104 21.66 6.07 1.86
CA GLN A 104 20.68 5.58 0.89
C GLN A 104 21.25 5.70 -0.52
N SER A 105 20.76 4.83 -1.41
CA SER A 105 21.05 4.92 -2.82
C SER A 105 20.26 6.06 -3.48
N ILE A 106 20.49 6.29 -4.76
CA ILE A 106 19.57 7.06 -5.60
C ILE A 106 18.27 6.30 -5.79
N LEU A 107 17.25 6.95 -6.31
CA LEU A 107 15.98 6.32 -6.68
C LEU A 107 16.13 5.56 -7.99
N PHE A 108 15.61 4.34 -8.02
CA PHE A 108 15.54 3.50 -9.20
C PHE A 108 14.09 3.37 -9.67
N ASN A 109 13.89 3.19 -10.96
CA ASN A 109 12.55 3.04 -11.54
C ASN A 109 11.92 1.67 -11.28
N THR A 110 12.74 0.64 -11.06
CA THR A 110 12.27 -0.72 -10.83
C THR A 110 12.92 -1.34 -9.60
N GLU A 111 12.22 -2.29 -8.99
CA GLU A 111 12.75 -3.10 -7.89
C GLU A 111 14.04 -3.83 -8.33
N GLU A 112 14.04 -4.38 -9.53
CA GLU A 112 15.18 -5.15 -10.06
C GLU A 112 16.45 -4.30 -10.18
N GLU A 113 16.33 -3.06 -10.67
CA GLU A 113 17.46 -2.14 -10.74
C GLU A 113 18.06 -1.85 -9.36
N ALA A 114 17.20 -1.63 -8.37
CA ALA A 114 17.63 -1.40 -6.99
C ALA A 114 18.35 -2.62 -6.42
N LEU A 115 17.80 -3.81 -6.63
CA LEU A 115 18.40 -5.07 -6.17
C LEU A 115 19.73 -5.35 -6.86
N ASP A 116 19.85 -5.08 -8.15
CA ASP A 116 21.11 -5.23 -8.88
C ASP A 116 22.20 -4.29 -8.35
N TRP A 117 21.83 -3.05 -8.07
CA TRP A 117 22.75 -2.11 -7.45
C TRP A 117 23.23 -2.61 -6.09
N ALA A 118 22.31 -3.11 -5.26
CA ALA A 118 22.63 -3.64 -3.94
C ALA A 118 23.60 -4.84 -4.02
N ARG A 119 23.41 -5.71 -4.98
CA ARG A 119 24.32 -6.86 -5.19
C ARG A 119 25.74 -6.43 -5.55
N LYS A 120 25.88 -5.36 -6.32
CA LYS A 120 27.18 -4.86 -6.79
C LYS A 120 28.02 -4.19 -5.71
N ILE A 121 27.41 -3.63 -4.68
CA ILE A 121 28.13 -2.93 -3.63
C ILE A 121 28.61 -3.84 -2.49
N GLU A 122 28.39 -5.15 -2.60
CA GLU A 122 28.82 -6.14 -1.61
C GLU A 122 28.40 -5.80 -0.17
N PHE A 123 27.21 -5.27 0.03
CA PHE A 123 26.69 -4.89 1.34
C PHE A 123 26.65 -6.06 2.33
N ILE A 124 26.78 -7.29 1.85
CA ILE A 124 26.86 -8.51 2.67
C ILE A 124 28.03 -8.45 3.66
N ARG A 125 29.06 -7.67 3.37
CA ARG A 125 30.19 -7.45 4.31
C ARG A 125 29.80 -6.68 5.53
N PHE A 126 28.73 -5.93 5.50
CA PHE A 126 28.27 -5.11 6.60
C PHE A 126 27.22 -5.86 7.43
N LYS A 127 27.65 -6.93 8.12
CA LYS A 127 26.75 -7.73 8.96
C LYS A 127 26.12 -6.93 10.11
N VAL A 128 26.71 -5.80 10.44
CA VAL A 128 26.23 -4.90 11.50
C VAL A 128 25.14 -3.96 11.02
N TYR A 129 24.90 -3.91 9.71
CA TYR A 129 23.88 -3.04 9.12
C TYR A 129 22.67 -3.84 8.67
N SER A 130 21.52 -3.25 8.86
CA SER A 130 20.31 -3.70 8.19
C SER A 130 20.23 -3.03 6.83
N VAL A 131 19.95 -3.81 5.80
CA VAL A 131 19.80 -3.33 4.43
C VAL A 131 18.37 -3.56 3.99
N TYR A 132 17.72 -2.51 3.58
CA TYR A 132 16.30 -2.55 3.20
C TYR A 132 16.09 -2.07 1.78
N LEU A 133 15.24 -2.79 1.07
CA LEU A 133 14.65 -2.29 -0.15
C LEU A 133 13.46 -1.41 0.23
N MET A 134 13.54 -0.15 -0.16
CA MET A 134 12.51 0.84 0.11
C MET A 134 11.69 1.09 -1.15
N LYS A 135 10.42 1.35 -0.95
CA LYS A 135 9.46 1.62 -2.01
C LYS A 135 8.83 2.98 -1.78
N VAL A 136 8.82 3.81 -2.80
CA VAL A 136 8.36 5.20 -2.72
C VAL A 136 7.23 5.41 -3.71
N PRO A 137 6.03 5.78 -3.26
CA PRO A 137 4.97 6.15 -4.18
C PRO A 137 5.30 7.47 -4.87
N VAL A 138 5.06 7.52 -6.16
CA VAL A 138 5.30 8.72 -6.98
C VAL A 138 4.09 9.04 -7.84
N ASN A 139 3.89 10.32 -8.14
CA ASN A 139 2.86 10.79 -9.07
C ASN A 139 3.34 10.65 -10.52
N LYS A 140 2.52 11.06 -11.48
CA LYS A 140 2.89 10.95 -12.90
C LYS A 140 4.05 11.85 -13.32
N GLU A 141 4.38 12.87 -12.54
CA GLU A 141 5.57 13.71 -12.76
C GLU A 141 6.83 13.07 -12.17
N GLY A 142 6.70 11.95 -11.44
CA GLY A 142 7.81 11.29 -10.80
C GLY A 142 8.19 11.85 -9.42
N ASP A 143 7.39 12.75 -8.88
CA ASP A 143 7.61 13.32 -7.55
C ASP A 143 7.01 12.40 -6.47
N ILE A 144 7.62 12.40 -5.30
CA ILE A 144 7.14 11.60 -4.17
C ILE A 144 5.73 12.04 -3.79
N ASP A 145 4.81 11.08 -3.73
CA ASP A 145 3.40 11.30 -3.43
C ASP A 145 2.91 10.25 -2.44
N GLY A 146 3.37 10.36 -1.22
CA GLY A 146 3.01 9.49 -0.12
C GLY A 146 4.19 9.07 0.74
N ASP A 147 3.93 8.20 1.71
CA ASP A 147 4.94 7.72 2.64
C ASP A 147 5.85 6.67 2.00
N ILE A 148 7.10 6.68 2.43
CA ILE A 148 8.10 5.71 2.01
C ILE A 148 7.88 4.40 2.75
N LEU A 149 7.95 3.31 2.01
CA LEU A 149 7.70 1.97 2.51
C LEU A 149 8.99 1.19 2.71
N GLN A 150 9.14 0.58 3.89
CA GLN A 150 10.14 -0.44 4.10
C GLN A 150 9.62 -1.75 3.51
N PHE A 151 10.03 -2.06 2.30
CA PHE A 151 9.42 -3.12 1.51
C PHE A 151 9.99 -4.50 1.84
N LYS A 152 11.34 -4.62 1.89
CA LYS A 152 12.01 -5.89 2.21
C LYS A 152 13.30 -5.66 2.97
N LYS A 153 13.57 -6.51 3.95
CA LYS A 153 14.90 -6.63 4.53
C LYS A 153 15.73 -7.59 3.66
N LEU A 154 16.90 -7.14 3.23
CA LEU A 154 17.74 -7.88 2.27
C LEU A 154 18.81 -8.76 2.92
N ASN A 155 19.08 -8.60 4.22
CA ASN A 155 20.12 -9.36 4.89
C ASN A 155 19.70 -9.97 6.23
#